data_fa37db60367d5f1c63c668b73c7ce7af
#
_entry.id   fa37db60367d5f1c63c668b73c7ce7af
#
_cell.length_a   1.000
_cell.length_b   1.000
_cell.length_c   1.000
_cell.angle_alpha   90.00
_cell.angle_beta   90.00
_cell.angle_gamma   90.00
#
_symmetry.space_group_name_H-M   'P 1'
#
loop_
_entity.id
_entity.type
_entity.pdbx_description
1 polymer ?
#
loop_
_entity_poly.entity_id
_entity_poly.type
_entity_poly.pdbx_seq_one_letter_code
_entity_poly.pdbx_strand_id
1 'polypeptide(L)'
;MIIKGDISKLYEMELGSNLVGAAHEQAMVQTDAYGDYVEKNLDISRYNFFNAGMLLINSKLWRDEEVFEKFMYLLNIYTFKVTQDEDYLNVICKDRVLFVGDNWNTESFLNKEISDEDINIIHYIMWAKPWHFTEVRYNEFFWKYAKMNPYYNEIKSILDNYTDKQRKKDLQASERLYKLALKEAKREDTFRRILETDLNINLFLERTVS
;
A
#
# COMPACT_ATOMS: atom_id res chain seq x y z
N MET A 1 -0.14 -11.47 5.58
CA MET A 1 1.32 -11.30 5.57
C MET A 1 2.01 -12.48 6.26
N ILE A 2 3.27 -12.73 5.92
CA ILE A 2 4.16 -13.67 6.63
C ILE A 2 5.38 -12.90 7.11
N ILE A 3 5.66 -12.94 8.40
CA ILE A 3 6.85 -12.34 9.02
C ILE A 3 7.93 -13.43 9.10
N LYS A 4 9.06 -13.22 8.42
CA LYS A 4 10.23 -14.11 8.40
C LYS A 4 11.38 -13.56 9.22
N GLY A 5 11.56 -12.26 9.17
CA GLY A 5 12.65 -11.56 9.85
C GLY A 5 12.35 -11.17 11.29
N ASP A 6 13.36 -10.66 11.95
CA ASP A 6 13.23 -10.11 13.30
C ASP A 6 12.60 -8.70 13.24
N ILE A 7 11.34 -8.60 13.63
CA ILE A 7 10.56 -7.36 13.58
C ILE A 7 11.08 -6.28 14.54
N SER A 8 11.92 -6.64 15.54
CA SER A 8 12.53 -5.65 16.41
C SER A 8 13.41 -4.67 15.64
N LYS A 9 14.09 -5.16 14.61
CA LYS A 9 14.92 -4.33 13.73
C LYS A 9 14.14 -3.25 12.98
N LEU A 10 12.87 -3.53 12.62
CA LEU A 10 11.98 -2.53 12.04
C LEU A 10 11.51 -1.54 13.11
N TYR A 11 11.10 -2.07 14.27
CA TYR A 11 10.57 -1.27 15.39
C TYR A 11 11.61 -0.29 15.96
N GLU A 12 12.88 -0.66 15.95
CA GLU A 12 13.99 0.16 16.45
C GLU A 12 14.47 1.22 15.46
N MET A 13 13.89 1.29 14.26
CA MET A 13 14.27 2.33 13.28
C MET A 13 13.84 3.71 13.77
N GLU A 14 14.80 4.64 13.78
CA GLU A 14 14.56 6.02 14.14
C GLU A 14 13.84 6.77 13.01
N LEU A 15 12.59 7.12 13.22
CA LEU A 15 11.80 7.86 12.22
C LEU A 15 12.14 9.36 12.14
N GLY A 16 12.83 9.90 13.17
CA GLY A 16 13.14 11.34 13.23
C GLY A 16 11.87 12.20 13.12
N SER A 17 11.86 13.11 12.16
CA SER A 17 10.71 13.97 11.87
C SER A 17 9.68 13.32 10.93
N ASN A 18 9.86 12.07 10.50
CA ASN A 18 8.92 11.41 9.62
C ASN A 18 7.69 10.90 10.39
N LEU A 19 6.53 10.96 9.73
CA LEU A 19 5.25 10.45 10.26
C LEU A 19 5.20 8.93 10.18
N VAL A 20 5.79 8.36 9.13
CA VAL A 20 5.79 6.91 8.88
C VAL A 20 7.13 6.43 8.36
N GLY A 21 7.43 5.15 8.64
CA GLY A 21 8.37 4.32 7.90
C GLY A 21 7.59 3.31 7.06
N ALA A 22 7.84 3.23 5.76
CA ALA A 22 7.11 2.35 4.85
C ALA A 22 7.98 1.94 3.66
N ALA A 23 7.65 0.83 3.01
CA ALA A 23 8.26 0.43 1.75
C ALA A 23 7.54 1.09 0.56
N HIS A 24 8.22 1.19 -0.58
CA HIS A 24 7.60 1.71 -1.80
C HIS A 24 6.44 0.81 -2.26
N GLU A 25 5.38 1.44 -2.81
CA GLU A 25 4.36 0.72 -3.55
C GLU A 25 4.90 0.38 -4.95
N GLN A 26 5.29 -0.87 -5.13
CA GLN A 26 5.99 -1.31 -6.33
C GLN A 26 5.14 -1.22 -7.59
N ALA A 27 3.81 -1.32 -7.49
CA ALA A 27 2.93 -1.16 -8.63
C ALA A 27 2.99 0.24 -9.23
N MET A 28 3.18 1.29 -8.40
CA MET A 28 3.33 2.67 -8.87
C MET A 28 4.64 2.87 -9.64
N VAL A 29 5.72 2.23 -9.16
CA VAL A 29 7.04 2.33 -9.80
C VAL A 29 7.09 1.54 -11.12
N GLN A 30 6.48 0.35 -11.17
CA GLN A 30 6.65 -0.60 -12.28
C GLN A 30 5.56 -0.51 -13.35
N THR A 31 4.47 0.22 -13.11
CA THR A 31 3.33 0.27 -14.02
C THR A 31 2.93 1.70 -14.33
N ASP A 32 3.15 2.13 -15.57
CA ASP A 32 2.90 3.52 -16.01
C ASP A 32 1.49 4.02 -15.68
N ALA A 33 0.46 3.17 -15.80
CA ALA A 33 -0.91 3.57 -15.48
C ALA A 33 -1.08 4.03 -14.02
N TYR A 34 -0.44 3.33 -13.09
CA TYR A 34 -0.48 3.67 -11.67
C TYR A 34 0.47 4.83 -11.35
N GLY A 35 1.69 4.82 -11.91
CA GLY A 35 2.62 5.93 -11.77
C GLY A 35 2.04 7.24 -12.28
N ASP A 36 1.44 7.22 -13.47
CA ASP A 36 0.76 8.38 -14.04
C ASP A 36 -0.41 8.87 -13.16
N TYR A 37 -1.13 7.95 -12.54
CA TYR A 37 -2.21 8.30 -11.63
C TYR A 37 -1.71 9.09 -10.42
N VAL A 38 -0.70 8.60 -9.71
CA VAL A 38 -0.21 9.29 -8.51
C VAL A 38 0.47 10.62 -8.85
N GLU A 39 1.18 10.70 -9.97
CA GLU A 39 1.86 11.93 -10.40
C GLU A 39 0.88 13.00 -10.91
N LYS A 40 -0.13 12.61 -11.68
CA LYS A 40 -1.06 13.56 -12.31
C LYS A 40 -2.25 13.91 -11.43
N ASN A 41 -2.70 12.97 -10.59
CA ASN A 41 -3.87 13.18 -9.75
C ASN A 41 -3.50 13.62 -8.33
N LEU A 42 -2.50 13.01 -7.70
CA LEU A 42 -2.15 13.27 -6.30
C LEU A 42 -0.99 14.26 -6.12
N ASP A 43 -0.26 14.59 -7.18
CA ASP A 43 0.98 15.39 -7.12
C ASP A 43 2.06 14.74 -6.26
N ILE A 44 2.19 13.43 -6.36
CA ILE A 44 3.22 12.64 -5.66
C ILE A 44 4.05 11.89 -6.71
N SER A 45 5.39 12.00 -6.64
CA SER A 45 6.25 11.19 -7.49
C SER A 45 5.99 9.70 -7.25
N ARG A 46 5.92 8.89 -8.33
CA ARG A 46 5.77 7.44 -8.22
C ARG A 46 6.84 6.76 -7.37
N TYR A 47 8.00 7.39 -7.25
CA TYR A 47 9.12 6.93 -6.43
C TYR A 47 9.02 7.36 -4.97
N ASN A 48 8.04 8.18 -4.61
CA ASN A 48 7.79 8.67 -3.26
C ASN A 48 6.41 8.21 -2.74
N PHE A 49 5.79 7.23 -3.41
CA PHE A 49 4.52 6.65 -3.00
C PHE A 49 4.77 5.33 -2.25
N PHE A 50 4.25 5.23 -1.04
CA PHE A 50 4.46 4.07 -0.18
C PHE A 50 3.25 3.15 -0.14
N ASN A 51 3.51 1.85 0.09
CA ASN A 51 2.48 0.85 0.35
C ASN A 51 2.02 0.90 1.80
N ALA A 52 0.71 1.08 2.03
CA ALA A 52 0.13 1.21 3.36
C ALA A 52 -0.12 -0.14 4.08
N GLY A 53 0.23 -1.26 3.47
CA GLY A 53 0.04 -2.58 4.10
C GLY A 53 1.00 -2.88 5.25
N MET A 54 2.17 -2.24 5.30
CA MET A 54 3.11 -2.30 6.41
C MET A 54 3.59 -0.88 6.74
N LEU A 55 3.26 -0.41 7.95
CA LEU A 55 3.64 0.93 8.40
C LEU A 55 4.32 0.86 9.78
N LEU A 56 5.46 1.52 9.90
CA LEU A 56 6.03 1.93 11.19
C LEU A 56 5.57 3.36 11.45
N ILE A 57 4.76 3.55 12.49
CA ILE A 57 4.09 4.83 12.74
C ILE A 57 4.78 5.59 13.88
N ASN A 58 5.14 6.86 13.65
CA ASN A 58 5.50 7.77 14.72
C ASN A 58 4.23 8.24 15.44
N SER A 59 3.78 7.43 16.40
CA SER A 59 2.51 7.65 17.08
C SER A 59 2.42 8.97 17.85
N LYS A 60 3.57 9.54 18.25
CA LYS A 60 3.62 10.87 18.87
C LYS A 60 3.29 11.94 17.83
N LEU A 61 4.04 11.97 16.71
CA LEU A 61 3.81 12.95 15.66
C LEU A 61 2.43 12.81 15.03
N TRP A 62 1.89 11.59 14.92
CA TRP A 62 0.53 11.37 14.39
C TRP A 62 -0.54 12.07 15.22
N ARG A 63 -0.40 12.07 16.54
CA ARG A 63 -1.31 12.80 17.43
C ARG A 63 -1.04 14.30 17.39
N ASP A 64 0.22 14.69 17.50
CA ASP A 64 0.62 16.10 17.57
C ASP A 64 0.26 16.85 16.26
N GLU A 65 0.27 16.16 15.12
CA GLU A 65 -0.03 16.75 13.82
C GLU A 65 -1.45 16.42 13.30
N GLU A 66 -2.30 15.88 14.16
CA GLU A 66 -3.72 15.64 13.89
C GLU A 66 -3.94 14.83 12.59
N VAL A 67 -3.14 13.74 12.38
CA VAL A 67 -3.20 12.94 11.13
C VAL A 67 -4.59 12.34 10.91
N PHE A 68 -5.28 11.93 11.98
CA PHE A 68 -6.64 11.41 11.88
C PHE A 68 -7.63 12.48 11.41
N GLU A 69 -7.52 13.69 11.92
CA GLU A 69 -8.34 14.84 11.55
C GLU A 69 -8.10 15.24 10.08
N LYS A 70 -6.84 15.22 9.65
CA LYS A 70 -6.47 15.43 8.24
C LYS A 70 -7.10 14.37 7.34
N PHE A 71 -7.07 13.09 7.75
CA PHE A 71 -7.69 11.99 7.01
C PHE A 71 -9.20 12.17 6.89
N MET A 72 -9.88 12.47 8.00
CA MET A 72 -11.32 12.72 8.01
C MET A 72 -11.72 13.94 7.18
N TYR A 73 -10.90 14.99 7.20
CA TYR A 73 -11.12 16.17 6.37
C TYR A 73 -11.03 15.83 4.87
N LEU A 74 -9.96 15.12 4.46
CA LEU A 74 -9.77 14.72 3.06
C LEU A 74 -10.91 13.83 2.56
N LEU A 75 -11.41 12.90 3.38
CA LEU A 75 -12.58 12.07 3.04
C LEU A 75 -13.82 12.88 2.67
N ASN A 76 -13.99 14.09 3.26
CA ASN A 76 -15.14 14.96 2.99
C ASN A 76 -14.97 15.82 1.73
N ILE A 77 -13.74 16.08 1.30
CA ILE A 77 -13.49 17.01 0.18
C ILE A 77 -13.13 16.31 -1.13
N TYR A 78 -12.55 15.11 -1.07
CA TYR A 78 -12.16 14.37 -2.27
C TYR A 78 -12.31 12.86 -2.08
N THR A 79 -12.73 12.15 -3.11
CA THR A 79 -12.85 10.69 -3.09
C THR A 79 -11.78 10.08 -3.97
N PHE A 80 -10.72 9.57 -3.36
CA PHE A 80 -9.75 8.73 -4.05
C PHE A 80 -10.33 7.34 -4.35
N LYS A 81 -10.04 6.79 -5.52
CA LYS A 81 -10.71 5.58 -6.02
C LYS A 81 -9.78 4.43 -6.35
N VAL A 82 -8.49 4.69 -6.50
CA VAL A 82 -7.54 3.67 -6.99
C VAL A 82 -7.01 2.85 -5.82
N THR A 83 -6.27 3.45 -4.91
CA THR A 83 -5.74 2.77 -3.73
C THR A 83 -6.42 3.19 -2.42
N GLN A 84 -7.44 4.03 -2.51
CA GLN A 84 -8.34 4.41 -1.42
C GLN A 84 -7.59 4.97 -0.19
N ASP A 85 -7.58 4.25 0.93
CA ASP A 85 -6.92 4.67 2.18
C ASP A 85 -5.42 4.96 1.99
N GLU A 86 -4.75 4.23 1.15
CA GLU A 86 -3.34 4.44 0.80
C GLU A 86 -3.13 5.79 0.10
N ASP A 87 -4.03 6.21 -0.80
CA ASP A 87 -3.99 7.52 -1.44
C ASP A 87 -4.04 8.65 -0.40
N TYR A 88 -4.99 8.57 0.56
CA TYR A 88 -5.14 9.56 1.63
C TYR A 88 -3.89 9.64 2.50
N LEU A 89 -3.35 8.49 2.90
CA LEU A 89 -2.17 8.44 3.76
C LEU A 89 -0.93 9.00 3.04
N ASN A 90 -0.75 8.69 1.76
CA ASN A 90 0.35 9.22 0.97
C ASN A 90 0.26 10.74 0.80
N VAL A 91 -0.95 11.29 0.64
CA VAL A 91 -1.16 12.74 0.58
C VAL A 91 -0.81 13.41 1.93
N ILE A 92 -1.27 12.83 3.05
CA ILE A 92 -1.05 13.41 4.38
C ILE A 92 0.41 13.31 4.80
N CYS A 93 1.06 12.19 4.49
CA CYS A 93 2.45 11.92 4.86
C CYS A 93 3.47 12.39 3.80
N LYS A 94 3.03 13.13 2.76
CA LYS A 94 3.91 13.62 1.69
C LYS A 94 5.15 14.29 2.29
N ASP A 95 6.33 13.93 1.78
CA ASP A 95 7.63 14.42 2.24
C ASP A 95 8.00 14.12 3.71
N ARG A 96 7.21 13.26 4.39
CA ARG A 96 7.36 12.87 5.79
C ARG A 96 7.40 11.35 5.96
N VAL A 97 8.04 10.67 5.00
CA VAL A 97 8.18 9.19 4.94
C VAL A 97 9.63 8.80 5.04
N LEU A 98 9.97 7.90 5.95
CA LEU A 98 11.21 7.15 5.93
C LEU A 98 11.01 5.91 5.05
N PHE A 99 11.55 5.90 3.85
CA PHE A 99 11.49 4.69 3.02
C PHE A 99 12.40 3.61 3.58
N VAL A 100 11.80 2.51 4.07
CA VAL A 100 12.51 1.31 4.49
C VAL A 100 12.76 0.41 3.28
N GLY A 101 13.66 -0.57 3.42
CA GLY A 101 13.93 -1.51 2.34
C GLY A 101 12.68 -2.32 1.96
N ASP A 102 12.52 -2.62 0.66
CA ASP A 102 11.36 -3.37 0.15
C ASP A 102 11.29 -4.82 0.70
N ASN A 103 12.36 -5.31 1.29
CA ASN A 103 12.38 -6.57 2.02
C ASN A 103 11.50 -6.57 3.29
N TRP A 104 11.08 -5.40 3.77
CA TRP A 104 10.08 -5.24 4.83
C TRP A 104 8.63 -5.27 4.34
N ASN A 105 8.43 -5.27 3.02
CA ASN A 105 7.11 -5.41 2.40
C ASN A 105 7.23 -6.08 1.03
N THR A 106 7.82 -7.27 0.97
CA THR A 106 8.03 -8.02 -0.27
C THR A 106 6.70 -8.49 -0.84
N GLU A 107 6.31 -7.92 -1.98
CA GLU A 107 5.03 -8.19 -2.62
C GLU A 107 5.05 -9.46 -3.48
N SER A 108 3.97 -10.22 -3.45
CA SER A 108 3.92 -11.59 -3.98
C SER A 108 3.78 -11.69 -5.50
N PHE A 109 3.56 -10.61 -6.24
CA PHE A 109 3.34 -10.70 -7.69
C PHE A 109 4.20 -9.77 -8.54
N LEU A 110 4.93 -8.85 -7.94
CA LEU A 110 5.80 -7.93 -8.66
C LEU A 110 7.21 -8.52 -8.87
N ASN A 111 7.82 -8.14 -10.00
CA ASN A 111 9.03 -8.80 -10.49
C ASN A 111 10.35 -8.39 -9.79
N LYS A 112 10.29 -7.69 -8.66
CA LYS A 112 11.50 -7.37 -7.93
C LYS A 112 12.03 -8.63 -7.25
N GLU A 113 13.20 -9.08 -7.63
CA GLU A 113 13.86 -10.21 -7.00
C GLU A 113 14.53 -9.73 -5.71
N ILE A 114 14.03 -10.23 -4.59
CA ILE A 114 14.69 -10.16 -3.29
C ILE A 114 15.07 -11.58 -2.94
N SER A 115 16.31 -11.81 -2.53
CA SER A 115 16.76 -13.11 -2.06
C SER A 115 15.87 -13.57 -0.90
N ASP A 116 15.49 -14.86 -0.89
CA ASP A 116 14.65 -15.43 0.17
C ASP A 116 15.21 -15.19 1.58
N GLU A 117 16.55 -15.13 1.69
CA GLU A 117 17.25 -14.89 2.95
C GLU A 117 17.08 -13.46 3.45
N ASP A 118 16.95 -12.50 2.52
CA ASP A 118 16.83 -11.08 2.83
C ASP A 118 15.39 -10.65 3.13
N ILE A 119 14.38 -11.46 2.77
CA ILE A 119 12.97 -11.14 2.99
C ILE A 119 12.65 -11.15 4.49
N ASN A 120 12.17 -10.02 5.00
CA ASN A 120 11.68 -9.89 6.36
C ASN A 120 10.16 -10.07 6.47
N ILE A 121 9.40 -9.48 5.53
CA ILE A 121 7.93 -9.60 5.50
C ILE A 121 7.48 -9.90 4.07
N ILE A 122 6.65 -10.91 3.89
CA ILE A 122 5.96 -11.20 2.63
C ILE A 122 4.54 -10.66 2.70
N HIS A 123 4.15 -9.85 1.73
CA HIS A 123 2.83 -9.29 1.59
C HIS A 123 2.10 -9.86 0.36
N TYR A 124 1.06 -10.64 0.59
CA TYR A 124 0.22 -11.16 -0.48
C TYR A 124 -0.85 -10.15 -0.84
N ILE A 125 -0.64 -9.42 -1.92
CA ILE A 125 -1.50 -8.32 -2.35
C ILE A 125 -2.40 -8.70 -3.53
N MET A 126 -3.40 -7.90 -3.78
CA MET A 126 -4.32 -8.03 -4.91
C MET A 126 -4.88 -9.47 -5.06
N TRP A 127 -4.84 -10.01 -6.28
CA TRP A 127 -5.27 -11.38 -6.59
C TRP A 127 -4.28 -12.45 -6.08
N ALA A 128 -3.01 -12.11 -5.90
CA ALA A 128 -1.95 -13.05 -5.57
C ALA A 128 -2.05 -13.58 -4.13
N LYS A 129 -3.12 -14.32 -3.86
CA LYS A 129 -3.43 -14.93 -2.56
C LYS A 129 -3.18 -16.43 -2.61
N PRO A 130 -2.28 -17.01 -1.77
CA PRO A 130 -1.98 -18.45 -1.75
C PRO A 130 -3.18 -19.35 -1.48
N TRP A 131 -4.23 -18.84 -0.83
CA TRP A 131 -5.47 -19.54 -0.57
C TRP A 131 -6.52 -19.43 -1.70
N HIS A 132 -6.19 -18.74 -2.81
CA HIS A 132 -6.99 -18.67 -4.03
C HIS A 132 -6.26 -19.28 -5.23
N PHE A 133 -4.92 -19.18 -5.27
CA PHE A 133 -4.10 -19.61 -6.40
C PHE A 133 -2.93 -20.45 -5.91
N THR A 134 -2.63 -21.53 -6.64
CA THR A 134 -1.50 -22.44 -6.34
C THR A 134 -0.16 -21.84 -6.76
N GLU A 135 -0.15 -21.03 -7.83
CA GLU A 135 1.06 -20.47 -8.44
C GLU A 135 1.26 -19.00 -8.02
N VAL A 136 1.34 -18.77 -6.73
CA VAL A 136 1.66 -17.46 -6.16
C VAL A 136 3.10 -17.51 -5.66
N ARG A 137 3.87 -16.49 -5.97
CA ARG A 137 5.24 -16.36 -5.46
C ARG A 137 5.25 -16.39 -3.94
N TYR A 138 6.20 -17.10 -3.35
CA TYR A 138 6.33 -17.28 -1.90
C TYR A 138 5.16 -18.04 -1.24
N ASN A 139 4.37 -18.79 -1.98
CA ASN A 139 3.23 -19.54 -1.44
C ASN A 139 3.64 -20.58 -0.40
N GLU A 140 4.84 -21.16 -0.53
CA GLU A 140 5.41 -22.16 0.38
C GLU A 140 5.53 -21.60 1.81
N PHE A 141 5.88 -20.32 1.97
CA PHE A 141 5.94 -19.69 3.29
C PHE A 141 4.56 -19.57 3.92
N PHE A 142 3.54 -19.21 3.13
CA PHE A 142 2.17 -19.19 3.62
C PHE A 142 1.73 -20.56 4.11
N TRP A 143 1.89 -21.60 3.30
CA TRP A 143 1.45 -22.93 3.64
C TRP A 143 2.25 -23.57 4.76
N LYS A 144 3.53 -23.21 4.92
CA LYS A 144 4.33 -23.61 6.09
C LYS A 144 3.66 -23.18 7.40
N TYR A 145 3.26 -21.90 7.51
CA TYR A 145 2.61 -21.37 8.72
C TYR A 145 1.14 -21.78 8.82
N ALA A 146 0.44 -21.87 7.72
CA ALA A 146 -0.95 -22.34 7.70
C ALA A 146 -1.09 -23.74 8.30
N LYS A 147 -0.15 -24.66 8.01
CA LYS A 147 -0.10 -26.03 8.59
C LYS A 147 0.02 -26.05 10.12
N MET A 148 0.52 -24.99 10.72
CA MET A 148 0.65 -24.85 12.18
C MET A 148 -0.61 -24.25 12.81
N ASN A 149 -1.57 -23.80 12.01
CA ASN A 149 -2.79 -23.15 12.48
C ASN A 149 -3.90 -24.22 12.69
N PRO A 150 -4.69 -24.16 13.77
CA PRO A 150 -5.80 -25.09 14.00
C PRO A 150 -6.86 -25.05 12.89
N TYR A 151 -6.98 -23.97 12.14
CA TYR A 151 -7.90 -23.80 11.00
C TYR A 151 -7.28 -24.20 9.65
N TYR A 152 -6.22 -25.00 9.66
CA TYR A 152 -5.53 -25.39 8.40
C TYR A 152 -6.46 -26.01 7.38
N ASN A 153 -7.35 -26.92 7.83
CA ASN A 153 -8.26 -27.64 6.93
C ASN A 153 -9.27 -26.68 6.27
N GLU A 154 -9.76 -25.73 7.02
CA GLU A 154 -10.66 -24.67 6.51
C GLU A 154 -9.94 -23.79 5.48
N ILE A 155 -8.73 -23.33 5.80
CA ILE A 155 -7.91 -22.52 4.89
C ILE A 155 -7.60 -23.32 3.61
N LYS A 156 -7.23 -24.59 3.75
CA LYS A 156 -6.95 -25.47 2.60
C LYS A 156 -8.20 -25.71 1.76
N SER A 157 -9.35 -25.89 2.41
CA SER A 157 -10.64 -26.05 1.72
C SER A 157 -11.02 -24.83 0.89
N ILE A 158 -10.61 -23.60 1.28
CA ILE A 158 -10.83 -22.40 0.46
C ILE A 158 -10.11 -22.59 -0.89
N LEU A 159 -8.84 -22.97 -0.89
CA LEU A 159 -8.08 -23.19 -2.13
C LEU A 159 -8.68 -24.31 -2.98
N ASP A 160 -9.01 -25.45 -2.35
CA ASP A 160 -9.48 -26.65 -3.05
C ASP A 160 -10.86 -26.44 -3.71
N ASN A 161 -11.69 -25.56 -3.13
CA ASN A 161 -13.01 -25.22 -3.64
C ASN A 161 -13.05 -23.89 -4.42
N TYR A 162 -11.91 -23.21 -4.57
CA TYR A 162 -11.87 -21.93 -5.31
C TYR A 162 -12.00 -22.18 -6.81
N THR A 163 -13.14 -21.80 -7.36
CA THR A 163 -13.51 -22.10 -8.73
C THR A 163 -12.80 -21.22 -9.75
N ASP A 164 -12.68 -21.68 -10.99
CA ASP A 164 -12.13 -20.87 -12.08
C ASP A 164 -12.93 -19.58 -12.33
N LYS A 165 -14.23 -19.61 -12.07
CA LYS A 165 -15.08 -18.41 -12.14
C LYS A 165 -14.65 -17.36 -11.11
N GLN A 166 -14.32 -17.76 -9.89
CA GLN A 166 -13.84 -16.88 -8.83
C GLN A 166 -12.44 -16.36 -9.17
N ARG A 167 -11.51 -17.22 -9.61
CA ARG A 167 -10.18 -16.81 -10.08
C ARG A 167 -10.25 -15.77 -11.19
N LYS A 168 -11.11 -16.02 -12.18
CA LYS A 168 -11.33 -15.06 -13.27
C LYS A 168 -11.88 -13.72 -12.77
N LYS A 169 -12.74 -13.72 -11.74
CA LYS A 169 -13.26 -12.50 -11.13
C LYS A 169 -12.15 -11.70 -10.45
N ASP A 170 -11.23 -12.37 -9.75
CA ASP A 170 -10.11 -11.72 -9.07
C ASP A 170 -9.16 -11.06 -10.09
N LEU A 171 -8.80 -11.78 -11.16
CA LEU A 171 -7.97 -11.24 -12.23
C LEU A 171 -8.64 -10.05 -12.94
N GLN A 172 -9.94 -10.14 -13.19
CA GLN A 172 -10.73 -9.03 -13.75
C GLN A 172 -10.81 -7.82 -12.80
N ALA A 173 -10.74 -8.03 -11.48
CA ALA A 173 -10.69 -6.92 -10.53
C ALA A 173 -9.41 -6.11 -10.69
N SER A 174 -8.27 -6.78 -10.86
CA SER A 174 -6.98 -6.10 -11.14
C SER A 174 -7.00 -5.36 -12.47
N GLU A 175 -7.58 -5.95 -13.51
CA GLU A 175 -7.72 -5.28 -14.82
C GLU A 175 -8.63 -4.04 -14.73
N ARG A 176 -9.72 -4.12 -13.95
CA ARG A 176 -10.59 -2.96 -13.69
C ARG A 176 -9.86 -1.85 -12.95
N LEU A 177 -9.05 -2.20 -11.95
CA LEU A 177 -8.25 -1.23 -11.20
C LEU A 177 -7.23 -0.53 -12.11
N TYR A 178 -6.55 -1.27 -12.97
CA TYR A 178 -5.65 -0.71 -13.98
C TYR A 178 -6.35 0.30 -14.91
N LYS A 179 -7.53 -0.07 -15.43
CA LYS A 179 -8.34 0.83 -16.27
C LYS A 179 -8.85 2.05 -15.51
N LEU A 180 -9.14 1.88 -14.22
CA LEU A 180 -9.54 2.97 -13.35
C LEU A 180 -8.39 3.96 -13.14
N ALA A 181 -7.17 3.48 -12.87
CA ALA A 181 -5.99 4.34 -12.75
C ALA A 181 -5.76 5.17 -14.02
N LEU A 182 -5.81 4.54 -15.20
CA LEU A 182 -5.73 5.26 -16.49
C LEU A 182 -6.81 6.33 -16.66
N LYS A 183 -8.02 6.08 -16.16
CA LYS A 183 -9.13 7.03 -16.23
C LYS A 183 -8.91 8.19 -15.26
N GLU A 184 -8.57 7.89 -14.02
CA GLU A 184 -8.35 8.91 -12.97
C GLU A 184 -7.13 9.80 -13.29
N ALA A 185 -6.08 9.25 -13.93
CA ALA A 185 -4.92 10.03 -14.41
C ALA A 185 -5.25 11.05 -15.51
N LYS A 186 -6.40 10.89 -16.19
CA LYS A 186 -6.83 11.77 -17.30
C LYS A 186 -7.91 12.76 -16.91
N ARG A 187 -8.33 12.79 -15.64
CA ARG A 187 -9.36 13.72 -15.17
C ARG A 187 -8.85 15.15 -15.18
N GLU A 188 -9.76 16.09 -15.36
CA GLU A 188 -9.49 17.53 -15.22
C GLU A 188 -9.64 18.00 -13.76
N ASP A 189 -10.52 17.34 -12.98
CA ASP A 189 -10.81 17.61 -11.58
C ASP A 189 -9.99 16.72 -10.63
N THR A 190 -8.67 16.73 -10.78
CA THR A 190 -7.74 15.97 -9.95
C THR A 190 -7.55 16.61 -8.57
N PHE A 191 -7.11 15.83 -7.59
CA PHE A 191 -6.74 16.36 -6.28
C PHE A 191 -5.58 17.37 -6.37
N ARG A 192 -4.60 17.11 -7.23
CA ARG A 192 -3.54 18.07 -7.57
C ARG A 192 -4.11 19.43 -7.93
N ARG A 193 -5.15 19.49 -8.76
CA ARG A 193 -5.75 20.75 -9.17
C ARG A 193 -6.48 21.46 -8.02
N ILE A 194 -7.04 20.70 -7.10
CA ILE A 194 -7.60 21.26 -5.87
C ILE A 194 -6.50 21.90 -5.04
N LEU A 195 -5.35 21.25 -4.86
CA LEU A 195 -4.20 21.82 -4.16
C LEU A 195 -3.68 23.10 -4.82
N GLU A 196 -3.69 23.17 -6.15
CA GLU A 196 -3.26 24.36 -6.92
C GLU A 196 -4.22 25.54 -6.75
N THR A 197 -5.50 25.29 -6.45
CA THR A 197 -6.55 26.33 -6.42
C THR A 197 -7.06 26.69 -5.04
N ASP A 198 -6.89 25.83 -4.04
CA ASP A 198 -7.35 26.05 -2.66
C ASP A 198 -6.18 26.03 -1.67
N LEU A 199 -5.70 27.23 -1.36
CA LEU A 199 -4.62 27.41 -0.38
C LEU A 199 -4.98 26.95 1.03
N ASN A 200 -6.27 26.91 1.41
CA ASN A 200 -6.67 26.49 2.76
C ASN A 200 -6.41 25.00 2.97
N ILE A 201 -6.58 24.18 1.92
CA ILE A 201 -6.30 22.75 1.98
C ILE A 201 -4.80 22.51 2.20
N ASN A 202 -3.94 23.20 1.43
CA ASN A 202 -2.50 23.11 1.60
C ASN A 202 -2.09 23.51 3.02
N LEU A 203 -2.55 24.67 3.51
CA LEU A 203 -2.26 25.14 4.86
C LEU A 203 -2.74 24.18 5.95
N PHE A 204 -3.88 23.51 5.73
CA PHE A 204 -4.37 22.50 6.66
C PHE A 204 -3.54 21.24 6.68
N LEU A 205 -3.10 20.76 5.51
CA LEU A 205 -2.23 19.57 5.41
C LEU A 205 -0.82 19.82 5.96
N GLU A 206 -0.28 21.03 5.76
CA GLU A 206 1.04 21.44 6.24
C GLU A 206 1.05 21.84 7.72
N ARG A 207 -0.13 22.00 8.33
CA ARG A 207 -0.24 22.43 9.72
C ARG A 207 0.42 21.42 10.65
N THR A 208 1.49 21.84 11.29
CA THR A 208 2.08 21.20 12.45
C THR A 208 1.59 21.93 13.71
N VAL A 209 1.06 21.22 14.67
CA VAL A 209 0.69 21.81 15.96
C VAL A 209 1.98 22.07 16.72
N SER A 210 2.29 23.34 16.93
CA SER A 210 3.47 23.81 17.69
C SER A 210 3.35 23.55 19.19
#